data_12582ce82d44ebfbdaf05ff0f7114ce6
#
_entry.id   12582ce82d44ebfbdaf05ff0f7114ce6
#
_cell.length_a   1.000
_cell.length_b   1.000
_cell.length_c   1.000
_cell.angle_alpha   90.00
_cell.angle_beta   90.00
_cell.angle_gamma   90.00
#
_symmetry.space_group_name_H-M   'P 1'
#
loop_
_entity.id
_entity.type
_entity.pdbx_description
1 polymer ?
#
loop_
_entity_poly.entity_id
_entity_poly.type
_entity_poly.pdbx_seq_one_letter_code
_entity_poly.pdbx_strand_id
1 'polypeptide(L)'
;TEVVSIKRNGSKIEGVQTNKGFISTDTVIDAAGGYSAEIGKMAGVDIPVYPQRHQILVTDPVDEVLGPMVMSFSYNIYCQQSPQGSFIMGYGDPNEPKDYNINSSWRFLEEMAEKAVWLLPPLKNLRVVRQWSGLYTMTEDRQPLICKADEAENFYMACGFSGHGFMIAPMVGKLISEMVLGKKLSIDIELNYKRFEKGELLFEPSVV
;
A
#
# COMPACT_ATOMS: atom_id res chain seq x y z
N THR A 1 4.89 -18.92 -2.30
CA THR A 1 5.20 -19.14 -3.72
C THR A 1 5.58 -17.81 -4.34
N GLU A 2 6.76 -17.77 -4.94
CA GLU A 2 7.32 -16.56 -5.54
C GLU A 2 7.13 -16.61 -7.06
N VAL A 3 6.73 -15.47 -7.64
CA VAL A 3 6.68 -15.26 -9.09
C VAL A 3 8.08 -14.91 -9.56
N VAL A 4 8.61 -15.64 -10.54
CA VAL A 4 9.96 -15.42 -11.06
C VAL A 4 9.96 -14.84 -12.48
N SER A 5 8.89 -15.04 -13.25
CA SER A 5 8.67 -14.37 -14.55
C SER A 5 7.23 -14.50 -15.02
N ILE A 6 6.83 -13.63 -15.95
CA ILE A 6 5.56 -13.71 -16.68
C ILE A 6 5.88 -14.03 -18.13
N LYS A 7 5.39 -15.18 -18.61
CA LYS A 7 5.59 -15.61 -20.01
C LYS A 7 4.59 -14.93 -20.91
N ARG A 8 5.09 -14.35 -22.00
CA ARG A 8 4.30 -13.65 -23.01
C ARG A 8 4.68 -14.05 -24.44
N ASN A 9 3.73 -13.91 -25.34
CA ASN A 9 3.94 -13.95 -26.79
C ASN A 9 3.42 -12.62 -27.37
N GLY A 10 4.33 -11.70 -27.68
CA GLY A 10 3.98 -10.31 -27.98
C GLY A 10 3.33 -9.65 -26.75
N SER A 11 2.13 -9.08 -26.94
CA SER A 11 1.32 -8.51 -25.85
C SER A 11 0.56 -9.55 -25.01
N LYS A 12 0.38 -10.78 -25.53
CA LYS A 12 -0.45 -11.81 -24.90
C LYS A 12 0.29 -12.54 -23.78
N ILE A 13 -0.35 -12.61 -22.61
CA ILE A 13 0.12 -13.44 -21.49
C ILE A 13 -0.17 -14.92 -21.81
N GLU A 14 0.81 -15.78 -21.56
CA GLU A 14 0.69 -17.24 -21.66
C GLU A 14 0.73 -17.91 -20.28
N GLY A 15 1.22 -17.24 -19.26
CA GLY A 15 1.27 -17.78 -17.93
C GLY A 15 2.29 -17.12 -17.01
N VAL A 16 2.32 -17.62 -15.79
CA VAL A 16 3.20 -17.17 -14.72
C VAL A 16 4.13 -18.30 -14.31
N GLN A 17 5.43 -18.06 -14.39
CA GLN A 17 6.45 -18.97 -13.85
C GLN A 17 6.67 -18.63 -12.37
N THR A 18 6.57 -19.62 -11.54
CA THR A 18 6.87 -19.53 -10.12
C THR A 18 8.04 -20.43 -9.72
N ASN A 19 8.59 -20.23 -8.52
CA ASN A 19 9.60 -21.11 -7.94
C ASN A 19 9.07 -22.55 -7.64
N LYS A 20 7.75 -22.78 -7.83
CA LYS A 20 7.11 -24.10 -7.65
C LYS A 20 6.51 -24.68 -8.92
N GLY A 21 6.70 -24.04 -10.06
CA GLY A 21 6.21 -24.49 -11.35
C GLY A 21 5.50 -23.41 -12.14
N PHE A 22 5.08 -23.77 -13.35
CA PHE A 22 4.40 -22.89 -14.29
C PHE A 22 2.89 -22.98 -14.14
N ILE A 23 2.23 -21.81 -14.14
CA ILE A 23 0.78 -21.67 -14.13
C ILE A 23 0.36 -21.10 -15.47
N SER A 24 -0.32 -21.90 -16.30
CA SER A 24 -0.88 -21.45 -17.58
C SER A 24 -2.10 -20.57 -17.32
N THR A 25 -2.08 -19.35 -17.83
CA THR A 25 -3.19 -18.40 -17.75
C THR A 25 -3.00 -17.32 -18.80
N ASP A 26 -4.09 -16.78 -19.30
CA ASP A 26 -4.11 -15.62 -20.19
C ASP A 26 -4.41 -14.28 -19.45
N THR A 27 -4.66 -14.36 -18.14
CA THR A 27 -5.05 -13.22 -17.33
C THR A 27 -4.23 -13.16 -16.05
N VAL A 28 -3.65 -11.99 -15.76
CA VAL A 28 -2.89 -11.73 -14.54
C VAL A 28 -3.39 -10.46 -13.88
N ILE A 29 -3.58 -10.52 -12.55
CA ILE A 29 -3.91 -9.37 -11.72
C ILE A 29 -2.71 -9.12 -10.79
N ASP A 30 -2.07 -7.97 -10.95
CA ASP A 30 -1.03 -7.52 -10.03
C ASP A 30 -1.65 -6.85 -8.82
N ALA A 31 -1.53 -7.50 -7.68
CA ALA A 31 -1.86 -6.99 -6.36
C ALA A 31 -0.68 -7.23 -5.39
N ALA A 32 0.56 -7.15 -5.93
CA ALA A 32 1.78 -7.52 -5.22
C ALA A 32 2.30 -6.42 -4.25
N GLY A 33 1.54 -5.34 -4.06
CA GLY A 33 1.88 -4.29 -3.11
C GLY A 33 3.24 -3.67 -3.43
N GLY A 34 4.16 -3.61 -2.48
CA GLY A 34 5.49 -3.02 -2.66
C GLY A 34 6.32 -3.65 -3.79
N TYR A 35 5.95 -4.85 -4.26
CA TYR A 35 6.63 -5.57 -5.35
C TYR A 35 5.96 -5.38 -6.73
N SER A 36 4.90 -4.58 -6.83
CA SER A 36 4.14 -4.40 -8.09
C SER A 36 5.00 -3.87 -9.23
N ALA A 37 5.95 -2.97 -8.97
CA ALA A 37 6.88 -2.51 -10.01
C ALA A 37 7.73 -3.67 -10.60
N GLU A 38 8.13 -4.64 -9.78
CA GLU A 38 8.89 -5.80 -10.24
C GLU A 38 8.01 -6.76 -11.07
N ILE A 39 6.77 -6.99 -10.62
CA ILE A 39 5.78 -7.79 -11.37
C ILE A 39 5.45 -7.12 -12.70
N GLY A 40 5.28 -5.79 -12.72
CA GLY A 40 5.10 -5.03 -13.97
C GLY A 40 6.24 -5.24 -14.95
N LYS A 41 7.50 -5.10 -14.50
CA LYS A 41 8.68 -5.35 -15.34
C LYS A 41 8.69 -6.76 -15.93
N MET A 42 8.30 -7.79 -15.16
CA MET A 42 8.17 -9.16 -15.66
C MET A 42 7.10 -9.27 -16.76
N ALA A 43 6.06 -8.45 -16.69
CA ALA A 43 5.02 -8.34 -17.70
C ALA A 43 5.37 -7.34 -18.82
N GLY A 44 6.52 -6.66 -18.77
CA GLY A 44 6.93 -5.61 -19.71
C GLY A 44 6.07 -4.35 -19.62
N VAL A 45 5.55 -4.07 -18.44
CA VAL A 45 4.77 -2.89 -18.08
C VAL A 45 5.57 -2.08 -17.07
N ASP A 46 5.78 -0.81 -17.32
CA ASP A 46 6.40 0.09 -16.35
C ASP A 46 5.33 0.66 -15.42
N ILE A 47 5.28 0.16 -14.18
CA ILE A 47 4.30 0.59 -13.19
C ILE A 47 4.96 1.66 -12.31
N PRO A 48 4.47 2.91 -12.31
CA PRO A 48 5.07 4.03 -11.60
C PRO A 48 4.76 4.01 -10.09
N VAL A 49 5.20 2.95 -9.42
CA VAL A 49 5.07 2.79 -7.97
C VAL A 49 6.42 2.46 -7.35
N TYR A 50 6.56 2.77 -6.07
CA TYR A 50 7.74 2.43 -5.30
C TYR A 50 7.37 1.95 -3.90
N PRO A 51 8.14 1.03 -3.31
CA PRO A 51 7.97 0.63 -1.92
C PRO A 51 8.51 1.71 -1.00
N GLN A 52 7.82 1.96 0.10
CA GLN A 52 8.29 2.81 1.19
C GLN A 52 7.94 2.16 2.51
N ARG A 53 8.93 2.00 3.40
CA ARG A 53 8.70 1.41 4.71
C ARG A 53 7.79 2.30 5.55
N HIS A 54 6.82 1.68 6.19
CA HIS A 54 6.00 2.29 7.22
C HIS A 54 6.10 1.49 8.50
N GLN A 55 6.39 2.15 9.64
CA GLN A 55 6.61 1.52 10.92
C GLN A 55 5.47 1.82 11.88
N ILE A 56 5.14 0.88 12.72
CA ILE A 56 4.05 0.95 13.68
C ILE A 56 4.54 0.46 15.04
N LEU A 57 4.06 1.07 16.11
CA LEU A 57 4.22 0.55 17.46
C LEU A 57 2.87 0.33 18.14
N VAL A 58 2.89 -0.55 19.15
CA VAL A 58 1.73 -0.89 20.00
C VAL A 58 2.14 -0.86 21.45
N THR A 59 1.25 -0.29 22.30
CA THR A 59 1.43 -0.25 23.74
C THR A 59 0.79 -1.45 24.44
N ASP A 60 1.12 -1.62 25.73
CA ASP A 60 0.30 -2.42 26.62
C ASP A 60 -1.14 -1.88 26.68
N PRO A 61 -2.13 -2.74 27.02
CA PRO A 61 -3.53 -2.34 27.05
C PRO A 61 -3.86 -1.55 28.32
N VAL A 62 -4.76 -0.59 28.17
CA VAL A 62 -5.39 0.16 29.26
C VAL A 62 -6.88 0.29 29.00
N ASP A 63 -7.63 0.75 30.01
CA ASP A 63 -9.04 1.05 29.84
C ASP A 63 -9.27 2.04 28.70
N GLU A 64 -10.45 2.00 28.09
CA GLU A 64 -10.79 2.87 26.97
C GLU A 64 -10.79 4.34 27.39
N VAL A 65 -9.92 5.13 26.79
CA VAL A 65 -9.80 6.58 26.99
C VAL A 65 -9.89 7.37 25.67
N LEU A 66 -9.85 6.66 24.54
CA LEU A 66 -9.88 7.28 23.19
C LEU A 66 -10.78 6.47 22.27
N GLY A 67 -11.95 7.00 21.92
CA GLY A 67 -12.89 6.36 20.98
C GLY A 67 -12.47 6.50 19.50
N PRO A 68 -12.26 7.73 18.97
CA PRO A 68 -11.88 7.92 17.59
C PRO A 68 -10.37 7.77 17.37
N MET A 69 -9.96 7.50 16.12
CA MET A 69 -8.58 7.68 15.70
C MET A 69 -8.25 9.17 15.65
N VAL A 70 -7.10 9.55 16.16
CA VAL A 70 -6.55 10.91 16.10
C VAL A 70 -5.44 10.95 15.06
N MET A 71 -5.50 11.93 14.16
CA MET A 71 -4.49 12.17 13.14
C MET A 71 -4.03 13.62 13.17
N SER A 72 -2.74 13.83 12.93
CA SER A 72 -2.18 15.15 12.71
C SER A 72 -1.41 15.17 11.39
N PHE A 73 -1.97 15.80 10.37
CA PHE A 73 -1.31 15.90 9.05
C PHE A 73 -0.06 16.79 9.10
N SER A 74 -0.03 17.80 10.01
CA SER A 74 1.15 18.65 10.18
C SER A 74 2.35 17.92 10.76
N TYR A 75 2.12 16.89 11.58
CA TYR A 75 3.17 16.08 12.21
C TYR A 75 3.27 14.67 11.60
N ASN A 76 2.40 14.39 10.63
CA ASN A 76 2.35 13.12 9.89
C ASN A 76 2.21 11.89 10.81
N ILE A 77 1.39 12.02 11.86
CA ILE A 77 1.19 11.00 12.92
C ILE A 77 -0.28 10.60 13.00
N TYR A 78 -0.51 9.34 13.28
CA TYR A 78 -1.81 8.83 13.70
C TYR A 78 -1.70 7.99 14.98
N CYS A 79 -2.78 7.99 15.75
CA CYS A 79 -2.91 7.23 16.98
C CYS A 79 -4.35 6.78 17.16
N GLN A 80 -4.56 5.50 17.45
CA GLN A 80 -5.87 4.95 17.75
C GLN A 80 -5.77 3.96 18.92
N GLN A 81 -6.80 3.87 19.72
CA GLN A 81 -6.93 2.83 20.72
C GLN A 81 -7.75 1.68 20.16
N SER A 82 -7.23 0.46 20.27
CA SER A 82 -7.93 -0.74 19.83
C SER A 82 -9.03 -1.14 20.83
N PRO A 83 -10.03 -1.93 20.43
CA PRO A 83 -11.03 -2.46 21.36
C PRO A 83 -10.44 -3.27 22.52
N GLN A 84 -9.21 -3.78 22.37
CA GLN A 84 -8.49 -4.50 23.44
C GLN A 84 -7.73 -3.56 24.39
N GLY A 85 -7.80 -2.26 24.18
CA GLY A 85 -7.19 -1.22 25.01
C GLY A 85 -5.79 -0.77 24.61
N SER A 86 -5.10 -1.46 23.70
CA SER A 86 -3.76 -1.07 23.23
C SER A 86 -3.83 0.11 22.26
N PHE A 87 -2.90 1.05 22.39
CA PHE A 87 -2.72 2.09 21.38
C PHE A 87 -1.86 1.57 20.23
N ILE A 88 -2.32 1.82 19.01
CA ILE A 88 -1.63 1.56 17.75
C ILE A 88 -1.31 2.90 17.14
N MET A 89 -0.05 3.14 16.83
CA MET A 89 0.37 4.44 16.31
C MET A 89 1.56 4.34 15.36
N GLY A 90 1.62 5.29 14.44
CA GLY A 90 2.66 5.40 13.45
C GLY A 90 2.78 6.83 12.94
N TYR A 91 3.85 7.09 12.22
CA TYR A 91 4.03 8.33 11.48
C TYR A 91 4.71 8.07 10.13
N GLY A 92 4.41 8.92 9.15
CA GLY A 92 5.09 8.92 7.86
C GLY A 92 6.40 9.71 7.94
N ASP A 93 7.54 9.05 7.73
CA ASP A 93 8.82 9.74 7.58
C ASP A 93 9.00 10.17 6.11
N PRO A 94 9.04 11.46 5.78
CA PRO A 94 9.23 11.92 4.41
C PRO A 94 10.61 11.57 3.84
N ASN A 95 11.58 11.24 4.71
CA ASN A 95 12.94 10.87 4.33
C ASN A 95 13.16 9.36 4.32
N GLU A 96 12.11 8.55 4.48
CA GLU A 96 12.23 7.09 4.43
C GLU A 96 12.69 6.64 3.04
N PRO A 97 13.75 5.82 2.94
CA PRO A 97 14.24 5.32 1.65
C PRO A 97 13.18 4.57 0.86
N LYS A 98 13.25 4.69 -0.48
CA LYS A 98 12.40 3.94 -1.41
C LYS A 98 13.04 2.57 -1.67
N ASP A 99 12.98 1.70 -0.70
CA ASP A 99 13.58 0.37 -0.75
C ASP A 99 12.66 -0.71 -0.15
N TYR A 100 13.12 -1.96 -0.16
CA TYR A 100 12.37 -3.12 0.37
C TYR A 100 12.71 -3.45 1.83
N ASN A 101 13.34 -2.55 2.56
CA ASN A 101 13.67 -2.75 3.96
C ASN A 101 12.40 -2.79 4.83
N ILE A 102 12.20 -3.89 5.54
CA ILE A 102 11.07 -4.09 6.47
C ILE A 102 11.53 -4.23 7.92
N ASN A 103 12.79 -3.87 8.23
CA ASN A 103 13.30 -3.92 9.61
C ASN A 103 12.81 -2.71 10.40
N SER A 104 12.41 -2.94 11.63
CA SER A 104 12.13 -1.87 12.59
C SER A 104 13.41 -1.16 13.03
N SER A 105 13.33 0.11 13.40
CA SER A 105 14.47 0.91 13.84
C SER A 105 14.25 1.54 15.22
N TRP A 106 15.33 1.68 15.99
CA TRP A 106 15.32 2.42 17.25
C TRP A 106 14.96 3.89 17.04
N ARG A 107 15.47 4.50 15.97
CA ARG A 107 15.13 5.88 15.60
C ARG A 107 13.62 6.10 15.54
N PHE A 108 12.90 5.20 14.86
CA PHE A 108 11.43 5.28 14.80
C PHE A 108 10.80 5.20 16.17
N LEU A 109 11.27 4.27 17.02
CA LEU A 109 10.72 4.12 18.38
C LEU A 109 10.85 5.40 19.20
N GLU A 110 12.02 6.02 19.18
CA GLU A 110 12.30 7.26 19.90
C GLU A 110 11.45 8.42 19.39
N GLU A 111 11.49 8.68 18.08
CA GLU A 111 10.72 9.77 17.45
C GLU A 111 9.22 9.58 17.60
N MET A 112 8.72 8.34 17.47
CA MET A 112 7.31 8.04 17.64
C MET A 112 6.86 8.22 19.10
N ALA A 113 7.67 7.81 20.08
CA ALA A 113 7.37 7.99 21.48
C ALA A 113 7.27 9.48 21.86
N GLU A 114 8.20 10.31 21.38
CA GLU A 114 8.15 11.76 21.55
C GLU A 114 6.89 12.38 20.96
N LYS A 115 6.58 12.06 19.69
CA LYS A 115 5.39 12.55 18.99
C LYS A 115 4.09 12.08 19.68
N ALA A 116 4.03 10.83 20.12
CA ALA A 116 2.87 10.26 20.80
C ALA A 116 2.59 10.97 22.12
N VAL A 117 3.62 11.17 22.94
CA VAL A 117 3.49 11.88 24.23
C VAL A 117 3.13 13.35 24.04
N TRP A 118 3.64 13.98 22.98
CA TRP A 118 3.26 15.34 22.62
C TRP A 118 1.77 15.43 22.23
N LEU A 119 1.28 14.48 21.41
CA LEU A 119 -0.11 14.45 20.94
C LEU A 119 -1.08 14.07 22.06
N LEU A 120 -0.74 13.06 22.85
CA LEU A 120 -1.54 12.49 23.95
C LEU A 120 -0.66 12.28 25.19
N PRO A 121 -0.48 13.29 26.06
CA PRO A 121 0.43 13.24 27.20
C PRO A 121 0.26 12.03 28.15
N PRO A 122 -0.93 11.44 28.35
CA PRO A 122 -1.09 10.23 29.16
C PRO A 122 -0.30 9.02 28.66
N LEU A 123 0.03 8.95 27.36
CA LEU A 123 0.79 7.83 26.76
C LEU A 123 2.19 7.67 27.35
N LYS A 124 2.75 8.70 28.00
CA LYS A 124 4.07 8.64 28.68
C LYS A 124 4.19 7.54 29.72
N ASN A 125 3.07 7.06 30.25
CA ASN A 125 3.04 6.03 31.29
C ASN A 125 2.89 4.62 30.73
N LEU A 126 2.72 4.46 29.41
CA LEU A 126 2.52 3.18 28.75
C LEU A 126 3.85 2.60 28.25
N ARG A 127 3.92 1.28 28.20
CA ARG A 127 5.06 0.57 27.66
C ARG A 127 4.79 0.17 26.22
N VAL A 128 5.77 0.31 25.36
CA VAL A 128 5.73 -0.26 24.03
C VAL A 128 5.97 -1.77 24.13
N VAL A 129 5.01 -2.56 23.68
CA VAL A 129 5.09 -4.03 23.72
C VAL A 129 5.46 -4.65 22.38
N ARG A 130 5.24 -3.91 21.27
CA ARG A 130 5.57 -4.38 19.94
C ARG A 130 5.83 -3.22 18.99
N GLN A 131 6.78 -3.46 18.10
CA GLN A 131 7.05 -2.63 16.92
C GLN A 131 7.23 -3.55 15.70
N TRP A 132 6.73 -3.12 14.55
CA TRP A 132 6.95 -3.80 13.28
C TRP A 132 6.88 -2.80 12.13
N SER A 133 7.20 -3.27 10.93
CA SER A 133 7.09 -2.48 9.71
C SER A 133 6.51 -3.29 8.55
N GLY A 134 6.07 -2.57 7.54
CA GLY A 134 5.61 -3.09 6.27
C GLY A 134 5.94 -2.11 5.15
N LEU A 135 5.63 -2.49 3.92
CA LEU A 135 5.83 -1.64 2.76
C LEU A 135 4.50 -1.03 2.33
N TYR A 136 4.44 0.29 2.34
CA TYR A 136 3.47 1.01 1.52
C TYR A 136 3.90 0.95 0.06
N THR A 137 2.93 0.82 -0.82
CA THR A 137 3.15 0.97 -2.26
C THR A 137 2.74 2.38 -2.62
N MET A 138 3.72 3.22 -2.84
CA MET A 138 3.50 4.64 -3.06
C MET A 138 3.41 4.95 -4.56
N THR A 139 2.54 5.88 -4.90
CA THR A 139 2.52 6.61 -6.15
C THR A 139 2.93 8.06 -5.89
N GLU A 140 3.27 8.80 -6.91
CA GLU A 140 3.67 10.21 -6.79
C GLU A 140 2.52 11.08 -6.23
N ASP A 141 1.28 10.82 -6.68
CA ASP A 141 0.07 11.54 -6.28
C ASP A 141 -0.67 10.89 -5.11
N ARG A 142 -0.15 9.76 -4.58
CA ARG A 142 -0.74 8.96 -3.51
C ARG A 142 -2.10 8.32 -3.85
N GLN A 143 -2.50 8.34 -5.12
CA GLN A 143 -3.71 7.67 -5.60
C GLN A 143 -3.38 6.31 -6.21
N PRO A 144 -4.24 5.30 -6.03
CA PRO A 144 -3.98 3.94 -6.52
C PRO A 144 -3.98 3.84 -8.04
N LEU A 145 -3.49 2.70 -8.50
CA LEU A 145 -3.64 2.21 -9.87
C LEU A 145 -4.67 1.08 -9.86
N ILE A 146 -5.81 1.32 -10.51
CA ILE A 146 -6.90 0.35 -10.69
C ILE A 146 -7.25 0.35 -12.16
N CYS A 147 -6.50 -0.39 -12.98
CA CYS A 147 -6.62 -0.33 -14.42
C CYS A 147 -6.06 -1.57 -15.12
N LYS A 148 -6.30 -1.66 -16.42
CA LYS A 148 -5.65 -2.62 -17.32
C LYS A 148 -4.41 -1.97 -17.93
N ALA A 149 -3.37 -2.76 -18.15
CA ALA A 149 -2.19 -2.33 -18.91
C ALA A 149 -2.49 -2.31 -20.41
N ASP A 150 -1.83 -1.42 -21.15
CA ASP A 150 -1.92 -1.38 -22.60
C ASP A 150 -0.86 -2.26 -23.29
N GLU A 151 0.32 -2.40 -22.64
CA GLU A 151 1.47 -3.15 -23.18
C GLU A 151 1.32 -4.66 -23.02
N ALA A 152 0.43 -5.12 -22.13
CA ALA A 152 0.19 -6.52 -21.86
C ALA A 152 -1.32 -6.82 -21.83
N GLU A 153 -1.79 -7.60 -22.79
CA GLU A 153 -3.19 -8.01 -22.85
C GLU A 153 -3.58 -8.79 -21.58
N ASN A 154 -4.71 -8.39 -20.96
CA ASN A 154 -5.24 -9.02 -19.75
C ASN A 154 -4.29 -8.98 -18.52
N PHE A 155 -3.43 -7.97 -18.48
CA PHE A 155 -2.70 -7.61 -17.28
C PHE A 155 -3.43 -6.45 -16.57
N TYR A 156 -3.87 -6.68 -15.35
CA TYR A 156 -4.62 -5.72 -14.55
C TYR A 156 -3.81 -5.34 -13.32
N MET A 157 -3.94 -4.09 -12.89
CA MET A 157 -3.22 -3.53 -11.75
C MET A 157 -4.19 -3.11 -10.65
N ALA A 158 -3.89 -3.54 -9.42
CA ALA A 158 -4.54 -3.13 -8.19
C ALA A 158 -3.45 -2.84 -7.14
N CYS A 159 -2.74 -1.72 -7.31
CA CYS A 159 -1.57 -1.37 -6.51
C CYS A 159 -1.45 0.15 -6.29
N GLY A 160 -0.40 0.60 -5.60
CA GLY A 160 -0.17 2.03 -5.39
C GLY A 160 -1.11 2.69 -4.37
N PHE A 161 -1.62 1.94 -3.40
CA PHE A 161 -2.65 2.42 -2.47
C PHE A 161 -2.14 3.37 -1.39
N SER A 162 -0.86 3.60 -1.27
CA SER A 162 -0.25 4.63 -0.42
C SER A 162 -0.77 4.66 1.03
N GLY A 163 -1.11 3.48 1.61
CA GLY A 163 -1.55 3.33 2.99
C GLY A 163 -3.06 3.17 3.19
N HIS A 164 -3.93 3.49 2.22
CA HIS A 164 -5.39 3.41 2.39
C HIS A 164 -6.07 2.27 1.61
N GLY A 165 -5.31 1.30 1.12
CA GLY A 165 -5.84 0.19 0.32
C GLY A 165 -6.77 -0.75 1.06
N PHE A 166 -6.55 -0.98 2.35
CA PHE A 166 -7.33 -1.96 3.12
C PHE A 166 -8.83 -1.61 3.15
N MET A 167 -9.19 -0.36 3.47
CA MET A 167 -10.58 0.05 3.60
C MET A 167 -11.33 0.06 2.27
N ILE A 168 -10.66 0.25 1.14
CA ILE A 168 -11.29 0.29 -0.19
C ILE A 168 -11.19 -1.04 -0.95
N ALA A 169 -10.45 -2.03 -0.42
CA ALA A 169 -10.20 -3.32 -1.07
C ALA A 169 -11.45 -4.05 -1.59
N PRO A 170 -12.61 -4.05 -0.88
CA PRO A 170 -13.81 -4.70 -1.40
C PRO A 170 -14.32 -4.08 -2.71
N MET A 171 -14.29 -2.75 -2.83
CA MET A 171 -14.68 -2.06 -4.05
C MET A 171 -13.65 -2.25 -5.16
N VAL A 172 -12.37 -2.21 -4.84
CA VAL A 172 -11.28 -2.50 -5.79
C VAL A 172 -11.44 -3.89 -6.40
N GLY A 173 -11.69 -4.90 -5.57
CA GLY A 173 -11.94 -6.27 -6.03
C GLY A 173 -13.13 -6.36 -6.98
N LYS A 174 -14.21 -5.63 -6.68
CA LYS A 174 -15.39 -5.54 -7.56
C LYS A 174 -15.02 -4.90 -8.91
N LEU A 175 -14.34 -3.76 -8.92
CA LEU A 175 -13.95 -3.06 -10.13
C LEU A 175 -13.00 -3.90 -11.01
N ILE A 176 -12.00 -4.53 -10.43
CA ILE A 176 -11.10 -5.44 -11.16
C ILE A 176 -11.88 -6.61 -11.75
N SER A 177 -12.82 -7.20 -11.00
CA SER A 177 -13.64 -8.30 -11.53
C SER A 177 -14.53 -7.86 -12.69
N GLU A 178 -15.08 -6.65 -12.64
CA GLU A 178 -15.88 -6.06 -13.73
C GLU A 178 -15.00 -5.83 -14.97
N MET A 179 -13.78 -5.31 -14.80
CA MET A 179 -12.81 -5.14 -15.90
C MET A 179 -12.44 -6.47 -16.55
N VAL A 180 -12.10 -7.48 -15.76
CA VAL A 180 -11.73 -8.82 -16.26
C VAL A 180 -12.88 -9.46 -17.04
N LEU A 181 -14.12 -9.27 -16.58
CA LEU A 181 -15.31 -9.80 -17.23
C LEU A 181 -15.84 -8.94 -18.38
N GLY A 182 -15.18 -7.82 -18.72
CA GLY A 182 -15.63 -6.89 -19.74
C GLY A 182 -16.96 -6.23 -19.44
N LYS A 183 -17.32 -6.09 -18.16
CA LYS A 183 -18.57 -5.45 -17.73
C LYS A 183 -18.39 -3.94 -17.65
N LYS A 184 -19.52 -3.22 -17.66
CA LYS A 184 -19.52 -1.80 -17.33
C LYS A 184 -19.14 -1.63 -15.86
N LEU A 185 -18.21 -0.71 -15.58
CA LEU A 185 -17.79 -0.41 -14.21
C LEU A 185 -18.94 0.19 -13.40
N SER A 186 -19.06 -0.26 -12.16
CA SER A 186 -20.04 0.24 -11.19
C SER A 186 -19.78 1.70 -10.80
N ILE A 187 -18.52 2.13 -10.87
CA ILE A 187 -18.07 3.50 -10.60
C ILE A 187 -17.15 3.87 -11.75
N ASP A 188 -17.34 5.05 -12.30
CA ASP A 188 -16.44 5.62 -13.29
C ASP A 188 -15.17 6.10 -12.56
N ILE A 189 -14.02 5.55 -12.95
CA ILE A 189 -12.73 5.85 -12.34
C ILE A 189 -11.66 6.10 -13.41
N GLU A 190 -10.82 7.09 -13.18
CA GLU A 190 -9.67 7.43 -14.03
C GLU A 190 -8.33 7.16 -13.32
N LEU A 191 -8.24 6.05 -12.59
CA LEU A 191 -7.07 5.67 -11.80
C LEU A 191 -6.07 4.82 -12.61
N ASN A 192 -5.75 5.28 -13.82
CA ASN A 192 -4.79 4.63 -14.71
C ASN A 192 -3.37 5.21 -14.53
N TYR A 193 -2.35 4.43 -14.94
CA TYR A 193 -0.94 4.82 -14.79
C TYR A 193 -0.49 5.89 -15.80
N LYS A 194 -1.21 6.10 -16.91
CA LYS A 194 -0.90 7.11 -17.92
C LYS A 194 -1.10 8.55 -17.43
N ARG A 195 -1.83 8.74 -16.32
CA ARG A 195 -1.95 10.07 -15.72
C ARG A 195 -0.60 10.66 -15.30
N PHE A 196 0.39 9.81 -14.98
CA PHE A 196 1.76 10.26 -14.67
C PHE A 196 2.49 10.77 -15.90
N GLU A 197 2.35 10.11 -17.05
CA GLU A 197 2.94 10.55 -18.33
C GLU A 197 2.34 11.89 -18.80
N LYS A 198 1.06 12.11 -18.55
CA LYS A 198 0.33 13.32 -18.92
C LYS A 198 0.47 14.47 -17.90
N GLY A 199 1.00 14.19 -16.72
CA GLY A 199 1.04 15.15 -15.61
C GLY A 199 -0.34 15.45 -15.00
N GLU A 200 -1.32 14.57 -15.18
CA GLU A 200 -2.69 14.68 -14.65
C GLU A 200 -2.77 14.08 -13.23
N LEU A 201 -1.98 14.59 -12.31
CA LEU A 201 -1.86 14.05 -10.96
C LEU A 201 -3.07 14.41 -10.10
N LEU A 202 -3.54 13.42 -9.34
CA LEU A 202 -4.70 13.53 -8.43
C LEU A 202 -4.21 13.57 -6.98
N PHE A 203 -3.65 14.68 -6.57
CA PHE A 203 -3.01 14.80 -5.26
C PHE A 203 -3.94 14.48 -4.09
N GLU A 204 -3.52 13.54 -3.22
CA GLU A 204 -4.18 13.21 -1.96
C GLU A 204 -3.33 13.68 -0.76
N PRO A 205 -3.66 14.83 -0.14
CA PRO A 205 -2.88 15.38 0.96
C PRO A 205 -3.10 14.63 2.29
N SER A 206 -4.14 13.80 2.38
CA SER A 206 -4.61 13.17 3.62
C SER A 206 -3.97 11.79 3.91
N VAL A 207 -2.92 11.42 3.21
CA VAL A 207 -2.18 10.16 3.46
C VAL A 207 -1.03 10.44 4.43
N VAL A 208 -1.02 9.72 5.54
CA VAL A 208 -0.06 9.80 6.65
C VAL A 208 0.79 8.54 6.75
#